data_c18ba6c39b86fd03c134140ee0a39379
#
_entry.id   c18ba6c39b86fd03c134140ee0a39379
#
_cell.length_a   1.000
_cell.length_b   1.000
_cell.length_c   1.000
_cell.angle_alpha   90.00
_cell.angle_beta   90.00
_cell.angle_gamma   90.00
#
_symmetry.space_group_name_H-M   'P 1'
#
loop_
_entity.id
_entity.type
_entity.pdbx_description
1 polymer ?
#
loop_
_entity_poly.entity_id
_entity_poly.type
_entity_poly.pdbx_seq_one_letter_code
_entity_poly.pdbx_strand_id
1 'polypeptide(L)'
;LYFIDLLGAVAGTPLAWCFGPAVAYNGVMVLRIALAGLAGQALAGSVLGKGPHCAVAGLGLATLPFLLTEMSNGISEVVAIHWIVWCLWAGWLVLEEPTRKRWIRLAVLLGVTTIANFYYGLVSAMVLAVMGALRGFRAWRAGWRPSRLDAVEPIRALVVSAVIALPFWGAFQWTLRSENALIVRPKQ
;
A
#
# COMPACT_ATOMS: atom_id res chain seq x y z
N LEU A 1 -7.43 -18.34 7.58
CA LEU A 1 -6.40 -17.40 8.08
C LEU A 1 -6.93 -15.99 7.82
N TYR A 2 -7.53 -15.37 8.83
CA TYR A 2 -7.96 -13.97 8.72
C TYR A 2 -6.69 -13.12 8.86
N PHE A 3 -6.30 -12.44 7.78
CA PHE A 3 -5.31 -11.37 7.89
C PHE A 3 -5.94 -10.25 8.70
N ILE A 4 -5.40 -9.98 9.87
CA ILE A 4 -5.89 -8.89 10.71
C ILE A 4 -5.50 -7.60 10.01
N ASP A 5 -6.50 -6.83 9.60
CA ASP A 5 -6.34 -5.47 9.11
C ASP A 5 -5.91 -4.54 10.26
N LEU A 6 -4.62 -4.62 10.58
CA LEU A 6 -4.05 -3.89 11.70
C LEU A 6 -4.25 -2.38 11.59
N LEU A 7 -4.02 -1.82 10.40
CA LEU A 7 -4.12 -0.37 10.20
C LEU A 7 -5.58 0.10 10.29
N GLY A 8 -6.52 -0.70 9.79
CA GLY A 8 -7.94 -0.42 9.95
C GLY A 8 -8.40 -0.54 11.40
N ALA A 9 -7.90 -1.53 12.12
CA ALA A 9 -8.20 -1.68 13.55
C ALA A 9 -7.67 -0.48 14.36
N VAL A 10 -6.41 -0.07 14.13
CA VAL A 10 -5.82 1.10 14.80
C VAL A 10 -6.60 2.38 14.47
N ALA A 11 -6.93 2.61 13.19
CA ALA A 11 -7.70 3.77 12.77
C ALA A 11 -9.13 3.77 13.32
N GLY A 12 -9.74 2.59 13.44
CA GLY A 12 -11.11 2.43 13.97
C GLY A 12 -11.22 2.49 15.48
N THR A 13 -10.14 2.22 16.22
CA THR A 13 -10.18 2.16 17.70
C THR A 13 -10.78 3.41 18.36
N PRO A 14 -10.38 4.66 18.02
CA PRO A 14 -10.98 5.85 18.61
C PRO A 14 -12.49 5.96 18.32
N LEU A 15 -12.91 5.59 17.10
CA LEU A 15 -14.31 5.60 16.72
C LEU A 15 -15.10 4.52 17.47
N ALA A 16 -14.49 3.36 17.70
CA ALA A 16 -15.12 2.27 18.44
C ALA A 16 -15.37 2.64 19.89
N TRP A 17 -14.45 3.35 20.53
CA TRP A 17 -14.60 3.85 21.90
C TRP A 17 -15.71 4.90 22.04
N CYS A 18 -15.84 5.81 21.06
CA CYS A 18 -16.83 6.90 21.12
C CYS A 18 -18.22 6.48 20.65
N PHE A 19 -18.32 5.64 19.63
CA PHE A 19 -19.55 5.39 18.88
C PHE A 19 -19.90 3.90 18.71
N GLY A 20 -19.07 3.01 19.24
CA GLY A 20 -19.24 1.56 19.13
C GLY A 20 -18.65 0.94 17.85
N PRO A 21 -18.50 -0.40 17.83
CA PRO A 21 -17.74 -1.11 16.78
C PRO A 21 -18.38 -1.03 15.40
N ALA A 22 -19.70 -1.00 15.29
CA ALA A 22 -20.39 -0.92 14.00
C ALA A 22 -20.12 0.43 13.29
N VAL A 23 -20.17 1.54 14.05
CA VAL A 23 -19.86 2.88 13.51
C VAL A 23 -18.39 2.99 13.16
N ALA A 24 -17.50 2.44 13.96
CA ALA A 24 -16.06 2.40 13.68
C ALA A 24 -15.76 1.66 12.38
N TYR A 25 -16.33 0.48 12.21
CA TYR A 25 -16.16 -0.32 10.99
C TYR A 25 -16.61 0.44 9.74
N ASN A 26 -17.84 0.95 9.74
CA ASN A 26 -18.39 1.70 8.61
C ASN A 26 -17.58 2.98 8.36
N GLY A 27 -17.14 3.68 9.39
CA GLY A 27 -16.31 4.87 9.29
C GLY A 27 -14.96 4.58 8.62
N VAL A 28 -14.30 3.49 8.99
CA VAL A 28 -13.05 3.04 8.35
C VAL A 28 -13.28 2.68 6.88
N MET A 29 -14.39 2.04 6.54
CA MET A 29 -14.73 1.71 5.15
C MET A 29 -14.91 2.95 4.29
N VAL A 30 -15.69 3.92 4.77
CA VAL A 30 -15.88 5.21 4.08
C VAL A 30 -14.56 5.95 3.92
N LEU A 31 -13.72 5.96 4.96
CA LEU A 31 -12.40 6.58 4.92
C LEU A 31 -11.52 5.95 3.82
N ARG A 32 -11.52 4.63 3.69
CA ARG A 32 -10.74 3.92 2.67
C ARG A 32 -11.17 4.24 1.25
N ILE A 33 -12.47 4.30 1.01
CA ILE A 33 -13.02 4.72 -0.28
C ILE A 33 -12.59 6.16 -0.60
N ALA A 34 -12.68 7.08 0.37
CA ALA A 34 -12.21 8.44 0.20
C ALA A 34 -10.70 8.50 -0.09
N LEU A 35 -9.90 7.74 0.64
CA LEU A 35 -8.45 7.64 0.41
C LEU A 35 -8.12 7.02 -0.95
N ALA A 36 -8.91 6.06 -1.45
CA ALA A 36 -8.76 5.51 -2.79
C ALA A 36 -9.03 6.58 -3.85
N GLY A 37 -10.09 7.37 -3.69
CA GLY A 37 -10.38 8.50 -4.57
C GLY A 37 -9.26 9.53 -4.60
N LEU A 38 -8.76 9.94 -3.42
CA LEU A 38 -7.64 10.88 -3.31
C LEU A 38 -6.34 10.32 -3.93
N ALA A 39 -6.06 9.03 -3.75
CA ALA A 39 -4.90 8.38 -4.35
C ALA A 39 -5.00 8.35 -5.88
N GLY A 40 -6.17 8.02 -6.43
CA GLY A 40 -6.43 8.06 -7.86
C GLY A 40 -6.29 9.45 -8.45
N GLN A 41 -6.82 10.47 -7.77
CA GLN A 41 -6.66 11.86 -8.15
C GLN A 41 -5.20 12.31 -8.15
N ALA A 42 -4.44 11.95 -7.11
CA ALA A 42 -3.02 12.30 -6.99
C ALA A 42 -2.18 11.64 -8.10
N LEU A 43 -2.43 10.35 -8.36
CA LEU A 43 -1.75 9.61 -9.43
C LEU A 43 -2.07 10.21 -10.81
N ALA A 44 -3.34 10.44 -11.12
CA ALA A 44 -3.76 11.04 -12.38
C ALA A 44 -3.16 12.45 -12.57
N GLY A 45 -3.13 13.26 -11.51
CA GLY A 45 -2.54 14.59 -11.55
C GLY A 45 -1.02 14.58 -11.78
N SER A 46 -0.34 13.55 -11.34
CA SER A 46 1.10 13.37 -11.58
C SER A 46 1.40 12.87 -12.99
N VAL A 47 0.52 12.04 -13.58
CA VAL A 47 0.73 11.44 -14.91
C VAL A 47 0.24 12.36 -16.03
N LEU A 48 -0.93 12.98 -15.86
CA LEU A 48 -1.65 13.73 -16.90
C LEU A 48 -1.61 15.25 -16.71
N GLY A 49 -1.02 15.70 -15.59
CA GLY A 49 -1.10 17.10 -15.18
C GLY A 49 -2.39 17.42 -14.40
N LYS A 50 -2.45 18.62 -13.83
CA LYS A 50 -3.60 19.06 -13.03
C LYS A 50 -4.78 19.45 -13.92
N GLY A 51 -5.96 18.93 -13.62
CA GLY A 51 -7.18 19.26 -14.37
C GLY A 51 -8.42 18.49 -13.86
N PRO A 52 -9.60 18.74 -14.44
CA PRO A 52 -10.85 18.07 -14.03
C PRO A 52 -10.81 16.55 -14.16
N HIS A 53 -10.03 16.03 -15.10
CA HIS A 53 -9.81 14.59 -15.32
C HIS A 53 -9.24 13.89 -14.08
N CYS A 54 -8.50 14.62 -13.22
CA CYS A 54 -8.00 14.05 -11.96
C CYS A 54 -9.15 13.70 -11.00
N ALA A 55 -10.16 14.58 -10.92
CA ALA A 55 -11.34 14.32 -10.10
C ALA A 55 -12.15 13.13 -10.66
N VAL A 56 -12.27 13.04 -11.99
CA VAL A 56 -12.94 11.89 -12.65
C VAL A 56 -12.18 10.58 -12.34
N ALA A 57 -10.85 10.58 -12.43
CA ALA A 57 -10.04 9.41 -12.08
C ALA A 57 -10.19 9.02 -10.61
N GLY A 58 -10.20 10.01 -9.70
CA GLY A 58 -10.43 9.77 -8.28
C GLY A 58 -11.81 9.20 -7.99
N LEU A 59 -12.86 9.79 -8.56
CA LEU A 59 -14.23 9.29 -8.44
C LEU A 59 -14.37 7.90 -9.03
N GLY A 60 -13.81 7.66 -10.22
CA GLY A 60 -13.81 6.35 -10.86
C GLY A 60 -13.18 5.27 -9.98
N LEU A 61 -12.06 5.57 -9.32
CA LEU A 61 -11.42 4.63 -8.39
C LEU A 61 -12.26 4.42 -7.12
N ALA A 62 -12.81 5.50 -6.54
CA ALA A 62 -13.63 5.42 -5.32
C ALA A 62 -14.94 4.65 -5.56
N THR A 63 -15.50 4.71 -6.76
CA THR A 63 -16.78 4.07 -7.11
C THR A 63 -16.61 2.79 -7.93
N LEU A 64 -15.42 2.18 -7.95
CA LEU A 64 -15.22 0.91 -8.62
C LEU A 64 -16.22 -0.13 -8.09
N PRO A 65 -17.01 -0.80 -8.96
CA PRO A 65 -18.00 -1.79 -8.53
C PRO A 65 -17.40 -2.88 -7.65
N PHE A 66 -16.16 -3.28 -7.94
CA PHE A 66 -15.41 -4.22 -7.13
C PHE A 66 -15.25 -3.74 -5.67
N LEU A 67 -14.83 -2.49 -5.44
CA LEU A 67 -14.66 -1.96 -4.07
C LEU A 67 -16.00 -1.88 -3.32
N LEU A 68 -17.06 -1.47 -3.99
CA LEU A 68 -18.39 -1.38 -3.41
C LEU A 68 -18.95 -2.77 -3.06
N THR A 69 -18.69 -3.77 -3.92
CA THR A 69 -19.09 -5.16 -3.67
C THR A 69 -18.33 -5.73 -2.47
N GLU A 70 -17.01 -5.58 -2.42
CA GLU A 70 -16.20 -6.09 -1.32
C GLU A 70 -16.50 -5.36 0.01
N MET A 71 -16.85 -4.09 -0.04
CA MET A 71 -17.36 -3.35 1.11
C MET A 71 -18.67 -3.95 1.60
N SER A 72 -19.61 -4.29 0.71
CA SER A 72 -20.88 -4.91 1.08
C SER A 72 -20.73 -6.34 1.59
N ASN A 73 -19.69 -7.05 1.11
CA ASN A 73 -19.32 -8.39 1.59
C ASN A 73 -18.60 -8.37 2.95
N GLY A 74 -18.26 -7.19 3.47
CA GLY A 74 -17.55 -7.05 4.74
C GLY A 74 -16.06 -7.38 4.67
N ILE A 75 -15.45 -7.41 3.46
CA ILE A 75 -14.04 -7.74 3.28
C ILE A 75 -13.20 -6.46 3.30
N SER A 76 -12.93 -5.99 4.52
CA SER A 76 -12.22 -4.72 4.76
C SER A 76 -10.83 -4.67 4.14
N GLU A 77 -10.12 -5.78 4.10
CA GLU A 77 -8.75 -5.88 3.59
C GLU A 77 -8.67 -5.53 2.11
N VAL A 78 -9.65 -5.97 1.32
CA VAL A 78 -9.68 -5.73 -0.13
C VAL A 78 -10.03 -4.27 -0.44
N VAL A 79 -10.85 -3.63 0.39
CA VAL A 79 -11.19 -2.21 0.23
C VAL A 79 -9.99 -1.28 0.47
N ALA A 80 -8.90 -1.78 1.07
CA ALA A 80 -7.68 -1.02 1.32
C ALA A 80 -6.77 -0.82 0.08
N ILE A 81 -7.30 -0.94 -1.15
CA ILE A 81 -6.57 -0.79 -2.42
C ILE A 81 -5.85 0.57 -2.56
N HIS A 82 -6.29 1.58 -1.84
CA HIS A 82 -5.65 2.91 -1.82
C HIS A 82 -4.16 2.83 -1.51
N TRP A 83 -3.70 1.85 -0.72
CA TRP A 83 -2.29 1.66 -0.42
C TRP A 83 -1.47 1.34 -1.68
N ILE A 84 -1.99 0.47 -2.56
CA ILE A 84 -1.34 0.18 -3.86
C ILE A 84 -1.22 1.45 -4.68
N VAL A 85 -2.31 2.22 -4.78
CA VAL A 85 -2.34 3.44 -5.61
C VAL A 85 -1.40 4.52 -5.07
N TRP A 86 -1.30 4.68 -3.74
CA TRP A 86 -0.30 5.57 -3.13
C TRP A 86 1.13 5.12 -3.41
N CYS A 87 1.42 3.81 -3.40
CA CYS A 87 2.73 3.28 -3.79
C CYS A 87 3.04 3.58 -5.25
N LEU A 88 2.08 3.36 -6.17
CA LEU A 88 2.25 3.66 -7.59
C LEU A 88 2.48 5.15 -7.83
N TRP A 89 1.74 6.02 -7.14
CA TRP A 89 1.96 7.46 -7.19
C TRP A 89 3.37 7.84 -6.72
N ALA A 90 3.82 7.33 -5.58
CA ALA A 90 5.15 7.62 -5.09
C ALA A 90 6.24 7.08 -6.01
N GLY A 91 6.04 5.88 -6.58
CA GLY A 91 6.91 5.30 -7.58
C GLY A 91 7.00 6.15 -8.85
N TRP A 92 5.86 6.63 -9.34
CA TRP A 92 5.82 7.55 -10.48
C TRP A 92 6.66 8.81 -10.22
N LEU A 93 6.48 9.45 -9.04
CA LEU A 93 7.27 10.62 -8.67
C LEU A 93 8.78 10.36 -8.64
N VAL A 94 9.19 9.18 -8.17
CA VAL A 94 10.61 8.75 -8.21
C VAL A 94 11.09 8.58 -9.65
N LEU A 95 10.24 8.00 -10.51
CA LEU A 95 10.59 7.82 -11.93
C LEU A 95 10.69 9.15 -12.68
N GLU A 96 9.91 10.15 -12.35
CA GLU A 96 10.03 11.49 -12.95
C GLU A 96 11.31 12.19 -12.53
N GLU A 97 11.57 12.25 -11.23
CA GLU A 97 12.71 12.92 -10.66
C GLU A 97 13.22 12.17 -9.41
N PRO A 98 14.31 11.41 -9.50
CA PRO A 98 14.82 10.56 -8.44
C PRO A 98 15.52 11.38 -7.35
N THR A 99 14.75 11.98 -6.43
CA THR A 99 15.28 12.66 -5.26
C THR A 99 15.23 11.77 -4.03
N ARG A 100 16.16 11.98 -3.08
CA ARG A 100 16.19 11.25 -1.80
C ARG A 100 14.84 11.32 -1.05
N LYS A 101 14.17 12.48 -1.06
CA LYS A 101 12.86 12.64 -0.42
C LYS A 101 11.79 11.74 -1.05
N ARG A 102 11.78 11.63 -2.37
CA ARG A 102 10.83 10.78 -3.10
C ARG A 102 11.10 9.30 -2.84
N TRP A 103 12.37 8.89 -2.80
CA TRP A 103 12.75 7.52 -2.42
C TRP A 103 12.32 7.16 -1.00
N ILE A 104 12.53 8.05 -0.01
CA ILE A 104 12.08 7.83 1.37
C ILE A 104 10.55 7.72 1.42
N ARG A 105 9.82 8.58 0.71
CA ARG A 105 8.35 8.50 0.64
C ARG A 105 7.90 7.15 0.08
N LEU A 106 8.50 6.70 -1.02
CA LEU A 106 8.19 5.40 -1.61
C LEU A 106 8.49 4.25 -0.63
N ALA A 107 9.64 4.30 0.03
CA ALA A 107 10.05 3.30 1.02
C ALA A 107 9.04 3.19 2.18
N VAL A 108 8.64 4.32 2.75
CA VAL A 108 7.65 4.36 3.84
C VAL A 108 6.30 3.83 3.36
N LEU A 109 5.80 4.31 2.21
CA LEU A 109 4.52 3.83 1.66
C LEU A 109 4.54 2.34 1.36
N LEU A 110 5.61 1.81 0.78
CA LEU A 110 5.73 0.38 0.50
C LEU A 110 5.78 -0.44 1.80
N GLY A 111 6.52 0.01 2.81
CA GLY A 111 6.55 -0.62 4.13
C GLY A 111 5.17 -0.64 4.79
N VAL A 112 4.47 0.49 4.82
CA VAL A 112 3.12 0.61 5.38
C VAL A 112 2.12 -0.24 4.60
N THR A 113 2.21 -0.25 3.26
CA THR A 113 1.37 -1.11 2.41
C THR A 113 1.57 -2.58 2.72
N THR A 114 2.82 -3.00 2.97
CA THR A 114 3.15 -4.39 3.34
C THR A 114 2.59 -4.75 4.72
N ILE A 115 2.56 -3.81 5.66
CA ILE A 115 1.91 -4.00 6.97
C ILE A 115 0.40 -4.07 6.83
N ALA A 116 -0.20 -3.19 6.01
CA ALA A 116 -1.63 -3.15 5.78
C ALA A 116 -2.14 -4.45 5.15
N ASN A 117 -1.44 -4.93 4.13
CA ASN A 117 -1.71 -6.20 3.47
C ASN A 117 -0.44 -6.65 2.73
N PHE A 118 0.08 -7.83 3.09
CA PHE A 118 1.30 -8.37 2.49
C PHE A 118 1.19 -8.53 0.97
N TYR A 119 0.04 -9.01 0.47
CA TYR A 119 -0.17 -9.16 -0.97
C TYR A 119 -0.13 -7.82 -1.69
N TYR A 120 -0.65 -6.76 -1.07
CA TYR A 120 -0.60 -5.41 -1.64
C TYR A 120 0.83 -4.87 -1.69
N GLY A 121 1.63 -5.13 -0.65
CA GLY A 121 3.05 -4.83 -0.65
C GLY A 121 3.79 -5.54 -1.78
N LEU A 122 3.54 -6.85 -1.93
CA LEU A 122 4.15 -7.67 -2.99
C LEU A 122 3.75 -7.19 -4.39
N VAL A 123 2.45 -7.01 -4.64
CA VAL A 123 1.93 -6.52 -5.93
C VAL A 123 2.50 -5.14 -6.25
N SER A 124 2.53 -4.22 -5.27
CA SER A 124 3.12 -2.89 -5.44
C SER A 124 4.59 -2.97 -5.80
N ALA A 125 5.37 -3.82 -5.11
CA ALA A 125 6.78 -4.01 -5.39
C ALA A 125 7.02 -4.58 -6.81
N MET A 126 6.21 -5.56 -7.24
CA MET A 126 6.29 -6.13 -8.59
C MET A 126 6.00 -5.10 -9.67
N VAL A 127 4.92 -4.32 -9.53
CA VAL A 127 4.57 -3.29 -10.51
C VAL A 127 5.64 -2.20 -10.56
N LEU A 128 6.14 -1.76 -9.40
CA LEU A 128 7.23 -0.78 -9.32
C LEU A 128 8.53 -1.30 -9.95
N ALA A 129 8.86 -2.58 -9.77
CA ALA A 129 10.00 -3.22 -10.42
C ALA A 129 9.85 -3.22 -11.95
N VAL A 130 8.67 -3.56 -12.47
CA VAL A 130 8.38 -3.52 -13.92
C VAL A 130 8.48 -2.09 -14.46
N MET A 131 7.89 -1.11 -13.77
CA MET A 131 7.97 0.30 -14.16
C MET A 131 9.43 0.79 -14.18
N GLY A 132 10.21 0.45 -13.15
CA GLY A 132 11.64 0.78 -13.06
C GLY A 132 12.46 0.12 -14.16
N ALA A 133 12.21 -1.17 -14.45
CA ALA A 133 12.88 -1.91 -15.51
C ALA A 133 12.59 -1.31 -16.90
N LEU A 134 11.33 -0.98 -17.19
CA LEU A 134 10.93 -0.35 -18.45
C LEU A 134 11.59 1.02 -18.64
N ARG A 135 11.64 1.83 -17.57
CA ARG A 135 12.35 3.11 -17.62
C ARG A 135 13.85 2.93 -17.82
N GLY A 136 14.47 2.03 -17.05
CA GLY A 136 15.90 1.70 -17.18
C GLY A 136 16.25 1.24 -18.57
N PHE A 137 15.43 0.36 -19.17
CA PHE A 137 15.61 -0.12 -20.53
C PHE A 137 15.52 1.01 -21.58
N ARG A 138 14.53 1.90 -21.45
CA ARG A 138 14.40 3.07 -22.34
C ARG A 138 15.59 4.01 -22.21
N ALA A 139 16.02 4.29 -20.99
CA ALA A 139 17.16 5.14 -20.70
C ALA A 139 18.46 4.54 -21.23
N TRP A 140 18.66 3.23 -21.06
CA TRP A 140 19.81 2.50 -21.61
C TRP A 140 19.87 2.59 -23.14
N ARG A 141 18.73 2.39 -23.83
CA ARG A 141 18.64 2.57 -25.29
C ARG A 141 18.95 4.00 -25.75
N ALA A 142 18.68 4.99 -24.90
CA ALA A 142 19.03 6.39 -25.14
C ALA A 142 20.49 6.74 -24.79
N GLY A 143 21.33 5.74 -24.46
CA GLY A 143 22.74 5.94 -24.13
C GLY A 143 23.00 6.47 -22.72
N TRP A 144 21.98 6.44 -21.84
CA TRP A 144 22.12 6.87 -20.46
C TRP A 144 22.96 5.87 -19.64
N ARG A 145 23.83 6.41 -18.78
CA ARG A 145 24.61 5.61 -17.84
C ARG A 145 24.08 5.83 -16.43
N PRO A 146 23.74 4.77 -15.68
CA PRO A 146 23.22 4.89 -14.33
C PRO A 146 24.20 5.61 -13.41
N SER A 147 23.73 6.59 -12.68
CA SER A 147 24.48 7.24 -11.60
C SER A 147 24.50 6.34 -10.35
N ARG A 148 25.39 6.64 -9.39
CA ARG A 148 25.40 5.93 -8.10
C ARG A 148 24.06 6.07 -7.36
N LEU A 149 23.38 7.19 -7.50
CA LEU A 149 22.06 7.41 -6.89
C LEU A 149 21.02 6.45 -7.47
N ASP A 150 21.07 6.20 -8.78
CA ASP A 150 20.12 5.29 -9.44
C ASP A 150 20.30 3.81 -9.02
N ALA A 151 21.48 3.44 -8.54
CA ALA A 151 21.75 2.07 -8.06
C ALA A 151 21.55 1.92 -6.55
N VAL A 152 21.92 2.90 -5.74
CA VAL A 152 21.95 2.80 -4.28
C VAL A 152 20.59 3.12 -3.64
N GLU A 153 19.88 4.12 -4.15
CA GLU A 153 18.62 4.56 -3.53
C GLU A 153 17.49 3.51 -3.62
N PRO A 154 17.32 2.72 -4.70
CA PRO A 154 16.36 1.60 -4.71
C PRO A 154 16.65 0.57 -3.63
N ILE A 155 17.93 0.23 -3.42
CA ILE A 155 18.34 -0.74 -2.40
C ILE A 155 18.02 -0.17 -1.00
N ARG A 156 18.35 1.09 -0.75
CA ARG A 156 18.00 1.78 0.50
C ARG A 156 16.49 1.79 0.74
N ALA A 157 15.70 2.08 -0.29
CA ALA A 157 14.24 2.08 -0.18
C ALA A 157 13.70 0.71 0.19
N LEU A 158 14.22 -0.37 -0.41
CA LEU A 158 13.86 -1.74 -0.04
C LEU A 158 14.27 -2.09 1.39
N VAL A 159 15.47 -1.71 1.82
CA VAL A 159 15.92 -1.91 3.20
C VAL A 159 15.03 -1.18 4.20
N VAL A 160 14.71 0.08 3.95
CA VAL A 160 13.82 0.87 4.82
C VAL A 160 12.42 0.26 4.86
N SER A 161 11.85 -0.16 3.72
CA SER A 161 10.56 -0.86 3.68
C SER A 161 10.60 -2.14 4.49
N ALA A 162 11.66 -2.94 4.36
CA ALA A 162 11.83 -4.18 5.11
C ALA A 162 11.95 -3.91 6.62
N VAL A 163 12.73 -2.91 7.03
CA VAL A 163 12.87 -2.53 8.45
C VAL A 163 11.52 -2.12 9.05
N ILE A 164 10.66 -1.44 8.28
CA ILE A 164 9.32 -1.06 8.71
C ILE A 164 8.41 -2.29 8.84
N ALA A 165 8.47 -3.24 7.89
CA ALA A 165 7.58 -4.39 7.82
C ALA A 165 8.00 -5.57 8.72
N LEU A 166 9.31 -5.80 8.90
CA LEU A 166 9.87 -6.95 9.62
C LEU A 166 9.34 -7.13 11.06
N PRO A 167 9.21 -6.08 11.91
CA PRO A 167 8.71 -6.26 13.27
C PRO A 167 7.30 -6.86 13.29
N PHE A 168 6.43 -6.41 12.36
CA PHE A 168 5.06 -6.91 12.24
C PHE A 168 5.02 -8.33 11.72
N TRP A 169 5.88 -8.66 10.76
CA TRP A 169 6.06 -10.03 10.26
C TRP A 169 6.59 -10.97 11.32
N GLY A 170 7.56 -10.54 12.10
CA GLY A 170 8.10 -11.30 13.22
C GLY A 170 7.03 -11.60 14.28
N ALA A 171 6.27 -10.59 14.70
CA ALA A 171 5.16 -10.75 15.63
C ALA A 171 4.08 -11.69 15.08
N PHE A 172 3.71 -11.54 13.80
CA PHE A 172 2.72 -12.41 13.15
C PHE A 172 3.20 -13.88 13.10
N GLN A 173 4.44 -14.13 12.69
CA GLN A 173 5.01 -15.48 12.67
C GLN A 173 5.11 -16.09 14.08
N TRP A 174 5.42 -15.28 15.07
CA TRP A 174 5.44 -15.71 16.47
C TRP A 174 4.05 -16.16 16.93
N THR A 175 3.01 -15.38 16.65
CA THR A 175 1.62 -15.72 17.00
C THR A 175 1.17 -17.01 16.33
N LEU A 176 1.45 -17.18 15.02
CA LEU A 176 1.12 -18.42 14.30
C LEU A 176 1.78 -19.66 14.90
N ARG A 177 3.04 -19.55 15.30
CA ARG A 177 3.76 -20.65 15.94
C ARG A 177 3.21 -20.98 17.31
N SER A 178 2.85 -19.98 18.10
CA SER A 178 2.27 -20.18 19.44
C SER A 178 0.87 -20.81 19.37
N GLU A 179 0.04 -20.41 18.42
CA GLU A 179 -1.29 -21.01 18.22
C GLU A 179 -1.19 -22.46 17.73
N ASN A 180 -0.30 -22.78 16.79
CA ASN A 180 -0.07 -24.14 16.34
C ASN A 180 0.47 -25.03 17.47
N ALA A 181 1.26 -24.50 18.40
CA ALA A 181 1.73 -25.21 19.57
C ALA A 181 0.58 -25.55 20.57
N LEU A 182 -0.49 -24.75 20.57
CA LEU A 182 -1.70 -24.99 21.40
C LEU A 182 -2.64 -26.03 20.77
N ILE A 183 -2.70 -26.07 19.43
CA ILE A 183 -3.59 -26.99 18.67
C ILE A 183 -3.04 -28.42 18.67
N VAL A 184 -1.72 -28.60 18.75
CA VAL A 184 -1.05 -29.94 18.68
C VAL A 184 -1.00 -30.67 20.02
N ARG A 185 -1.57 -30.14 21.13
CA ARG A 185 -1.73 -30.92 22.36
C ARG A 185 -3.02 -31.72 22.30
N PRO A 186 -3.01 -33.03 21.99
CA PRO A 186 -4.18 -33.87 22.24
C PRO A 186 -4.42 -33.85 23.74
N LYS A 187 -5.64 -33.52 24.14
CA LYS A 187 -6.09 -33.74 25.50
C LYS A 187 -6.04 -35.25 25.73
N GLN A 188 -5.08 -35.68 26.50
CA GLN A 188 -5.07 -37.02 27.14
C GLN A 188 -6.09 -37.01 28.29
#